data_5b89985538b63c55dacb9f03531bbf02
#
_entry.id   5b89985538b63c55dacb9f03531bbf02
#
_cell.length_a   1.000
_cell.length_b   1.000
_cell.length_c   1.000
_cell.angle_alpha   90.00
_cell.angle_beta   90.00
_cell.angle_gamma   90.00
#
_symmetry.space_group_name_H-M   'P 1'
#
loop_
_entity.id
_entity.type
_entity.pdbx_description
1 polymer ?
#
loop_
_entity_poly.entity_id
_entity_poly.type
_entity_poly.pdbx_seq_one_letter_code
_entity_poly.pdbx_strand_id
1 'polypeptide(L)'
;MHHLRPFQIGALCVLLASCAVPKSGSVNEVSPDDIPFGLSSPETSTPSTTTTVVVQTTVAGTAYEKADLFFIEAASLIRVQIEIPSPTNLQGVFATLISGLPNPAPSKARTLLPTAFAANIDVEGGVANVNSKLGYLDSIKPNEQRLAIAQIVLTLTSQPGIGQVTFSVGGKPIGVPRGRGDIAGAGIPVTFDDYKMLIAK
;
A
#
# COMPACT_ATOMS: atom_id res chain seq x y z
N MET A 1 -25.68 -13.96 -60.38
CA MET A 1 -24.60 -13.21 -60.96
C MET A 1 -23.51 -13.02 -59.93
N HIS A 2 -22.41 -13.69 -60.16
CA HIS A 2 -21.25 -13.76 -59.24
C HIS A 2 -20.40 -12.54 -59.35
N HIS A 3 -19.90 -12.02 -58.22
CA HIS A 3 -18.65 -11.26 -58.20
C HIS A 3 -17.83 -11.67 -56.97
N LEU A 4 -16.91 -12.60 -57.16
CA LEU A 4 -15.77 -12.84 -56.28
C LEU A 4 -14.83 -11.60 -56.36
N ARG A 5 -14.37 -11.13 -55.23
CA ARG A 5 -13.23 -10.19 -55.13
C ARG A 5 -12.06 -10.93 -54.47
N PRO A 6 -10.84 -10.78 -55.03
CA PRO A 6 -9.70 -11.59 -54.62
C PRO A 6 -9.08 -11.09 -53.32
N PHE A 7 -8.61 -12.08 -52.59
CA PHE A 7 -7.85 -12.03 -51.34
C PHE A 7 -6.46 -11.45 -51.62
N GLN A 8 -6.12 -10.29 -51.10
CA GLN A 8 -4.75 -9.78 -51.04
C GLN A 8 -4.09 -10.22 -49.76
N ILE A 9 -3.19 -11.20 -49.87
CA ILE A 9 -2.28 -11.65 -48.81
C ILE A 9 -1.14 -10.65 -48.74
N GLY A 10 -1.18 -9.75 -47.75
CA GLY A 10 -0.07 -8.90 -47.37
C GLY A 10 0.84 -9.64 -46.36
N ALA A 11 1.99 -10.08 -46.83
CA ALA A 11 3.03 -10.65 -45.96
C ALA A 11 3.64 -9.55 -45.10
N LEU A 12 3.32 -9.53 -43.79
CA LEU A 12 3.93 -8.64 -42.81
C LEU A 12 5.18 -9.34 -42.23
N CYS A 13 6.36 -8.92 -42.73
CA CYS A 13 7.65 -9.32 -42.16
C CYS A 13 7.82 -8.69 -40.78
N VAL A 14 7.69 -9.51 -39.73
CA VAL A 14 8.01 -9.12 -38.33
C VAL A 14 9.54 -9.22 -38.20
N LEU A 15 10.22 -8.09 -38.14
CA LEU A 15 11.63 -7.99 -37.76
C LEU A 15 11.71 -8.18 -36.24
N LEU A 16 12.13 -9.36 -35.82
CA LEU A 16 12.51 -9.66 -34.44
C LEU A 16 13.85 -8.96 -34.14
N ALA A 17 13.81 -7.79 -33.53
CA ALA A 17 14.98 -7.18 -32.92
C ALA A 17 15.37 -8.00 -31.68
N SER A 18 16.31 -8.91 -31.86
CA SER A 18 17.00 -9.61 -30.78
C SER A 18 17.86 -8.62 -30.00
N CYS A 19 17.45 -8.25 -28.80
CA CYS A 19 18.35 -7.59 -27.84
C CYS A 19 19.38 -8.61 -27.39
N ALA A 20 20.59 -8.52 -27.97
CA ALA A 20 21.74 -9.27 -27.50
C ALA A 20 22.12 -8.78 -26.08
N VAL A 21 21.96 -9.65 -25.09
CA VAL A 21 22.54 -9.45 -23.77
C VAL A 21 24.07 -9.45 -23.93
N PRO A 22 24.80 -8.41 -23.51
CA PRO A 22 26.27 -8.46 -23.54
C PRO A 22 26.72 -9.60 -22.63
N LYS A 23 27.47 -10.53 -23.21
CA LYS A 23 28.18 -11.57 -22.44
C LYS A 23 29.10 -10.87 -21.46
N SER A 24 28.99 -11.23 -20.20
CA SER A 24 29.85 -10.81 -19.11
C SER A 24 31.30 -10.77 -19.57
N GLY A 25 31.87 -9.58 -19.58
CA GLY A 25 33.30 -9.41 -19.77
C GLY A 25 34.03 -10.21 -18.70
N SER A 26 35.14 -10.85 -19.08
CA SER A 26 36.06 -11.49 -18.16
C SER A 26 36.39 -10.52 -17.03
N VAL A 27 36.21 -10.98 -15.80
CA VAL A 27 36.69 -10.25 -14.62
C VAL A 27 38.21 -10.16 -14.74
N ASN A 28 38.73 -8.98 -15.05
CA ASN A 28 40.15 -8.77 -14.96
C ASN A 28 40.51 -8.73 -13.47
N GLU A 29 41.37 -9.64 -13.04
CA GLU A 29 42.00 -9.54 -11.72
C GLU A 29 42.85 -8.27 -11.70
N VAL A 30 42.56 -7.39 -10.75
CA VAL A 30 43.36 -6.18 -10.51
C VAL A 30 44.69 -6.61 -9.90
N SER A 31 45.80 -6.28 -10.55
CA SER A 31 47.13 -6.56 -10.01
C SER A 31 47.30 -5.93 -8.63
N PRO A 32 47.94 -6.63 -7.67
CA PRO A 32 48.15 -6.09 -6.32
C PRO A 32 48.85 -4.72 -6.29
N ASP A 33 49.61 -4.40 -7.34
CA ASP A 33 50.34 -3.14 -7.47
C ASP A 33 49.46 -1.95 -7.90
N ASP A 34 48.25 -2.22 -8.40
CA ASP A 34 47.28 -1.20 -8.86
C ASP A 34 46.23 -0.82 -7.79
N ILE A 35 46.38 -1.37 -6.57
CA ILE A 35 45.45 -1.05 -5.47
C ILE A 35 45.95 0.18 -4.72
N PRO A 36 45.27 1.35 -4.87
CA PRO A 36 45.68 2.54 -4.12
C PRO A 36 45.40 2.36 -2.63
N PHE A 37 46.22 3.01 -1.81
CA PHE A 37 46.12 3.04 -0.33
C PHE A 37 46.55 1.78 0.42
N GLY A 38 47.34 0.86 -0.17
CA GLY A 38 48.00 -0.23 0.56
C GLY A 38 47.06 -1.27 1.18
N LEU A 39 45.86 -1.45 0.63
CA LEU A 39 44.85 -2.38 1.15
C LEU A 39 45.18 -3.85 0.89
N SER A 40 46.27 -4.15 0.21
CA SER A 40 46.74 -5.51 -0.08
C SER A 40 47.86 -6.01 0.85
N SER A 41 48.27 -5.26 1.89
CA SER A 41 49.25 -5.75 2.84
C SER A 41 48.65 -6.82 3.75
N PRO A 42 49.18 -8.05 3.79
CA PRO A 42 48.76 -9.03 4.77
C PRO A 42 49.14 -8.53 6.17
N GLU A 43 48.15 -8.21 6.97
CA GLU A 43 48.38 -7.92 8.37
C GLU A 43 48.92 -9.17 9.07
N THR A 44 50.17 -9.08 9.57
CA THR A 44 50.75 -10.10 10.44
C THR A 44 49.89 -10.20 11.69
N SER A 45 49.14 -11.28 11.80
CA SER A 45 48.25 -11.56 12.93
C SER A 45 49.10 -11.76 14.19
N THR A 46 49.17 -10.73 15.00
CA THR A 46 49.55 -10.86 16.41
C THR A 46 48.44 -11.61 17.14
N PRO A 47 48.74 -12.61 18.00
CA PRO A 47 47.70 -13.34 18.70
C PRO A 47 46.95 -12.38 19.63
N SER A 48 45.73 -12.05 19.23
CA SER A 48 44.85 -11.19 20.01
C SER A 48 44.21 -12.01 21.14
N THR A 49 44.48 -11.58 22.33
CA THR A 49 43.79 -12.01 23.56
C THR A 49 42.28 -12.10 23.34
N THR A 50 41.72 -13.25 23.63
CA THR A 50 40.30 -13.51 23.56
C THR A 50 39.54 -12.57 24.52
N THR A 51 39.15 -11.40 24.03
CA THR A 51 38.16 -10.59 24.70
C THR A 51 36.80 -11.21 24.38
N THR A 52 36.17 -11.84 25.37
CA THR A 52 34.77 -12.27 25.27
C THR A 52 33.94 -11.05 24.95
N VAL A 53 33.64 -10.87 23.66
CA VAL A 53 32.60 -9.91 23.24
C VAL A 53 31.28 -10.45 23.76
N VAL A 54 30.82 -9.87 24.83
CA VAL A 54 29.41 -9.99 25.22
C VAL A 54 28.62 -9.41 24.04
N VAL A 55 28.08 -10.30 23.22
CA VAL A 55 27.09 -9.91 22.23
C VAL A 55 25.91 -9.36 23.02
N GLN A 56 25.90 -8.06 23.25
CA GLN A 56 24.68 -7.38 23.63
C GLN A 56 23.73 -7.59 22.47
N THR A 57 22.80 -8.52 22.64
CA THR A 57 21.61 -8.61 21.81
C THR A 57 20.83 -7.32 22.09
N THR A 58 21.11 -6.28 21.31
CA THR A 58 20.24 -5.11 21.25
C THR A 58 18.93 -5.64 20.73
N VAL A 59 17.95 -5.77 21.61
CA VAL A 59 16.55 -5.96 21.23
C VAL A 59 16.27 -4.75 20.33
N ALA A 60 16.18 -4.98 19.03
CA ALA A 60 15.81 -3.94 18.10
C ALA A 60 14.45 -3.42 18.56
N GLY A 61 14.45 -2.23 19.14
CA GLY A 61 13.21 -1.57 19.54
C GLY A 61 12.33 -1.46 18.29
N THR A 62 11.06 -1.80 18.40
CA THR A 62 10.11 -1.64 17.30
C THR A 62 10.13 -0.17 16.88
N ALA A 63 10.58 0.10 15.65
CA ALA A 63 10.47 1.43 15.09
C ALA A 63 8.98 1.73 14.81
N TYR A 64 8.60 2.99 14.91
CA TYR A 64 7.24 3.45 14.64
C TYR A 64 7.24 4.53 13.58
N GLU A 65 6.23 4.53 12.75
CA GLU A 65 5.95 5.54 11.72
C GLU A 65 4.59 6.19 12.00
N LYS A 66 4.48 7.46 11.65
CA LYS A 66 3.21 8.19 11.82
C LYS A 66 2.35 8.02 10.58
N ALA A 67 1.11 7.58 10.79
CA ALA A 67 0.09 7.46 9.76
C ALA A 67 -1.10 8.36 10.08
N ASP A 68 -1.67 8.99 9.05
CA ASP A 68 -2.90 9.77 9.17
C ASP A 68 -4.11 8.84 8.97
N LEU A 69 -4.92 8.72 10.00
CA LEU A 69 -6.17 7.97 10.00
C LEU A 69 -7.36 8.90 10.23
N PHE A 70 -8.50 8.53 9.65
CA PHE A 70 -9.73 9.32 9.80
C PHE A 70 -10.75 8.59 10.65
N PHE A 71 -11.24 9.28 11.67
CA PHE A 71 -12.25 8.76 12.61
C PHE A 71 -13.47 9.66 12.62
N ILE A 72 -14.60 9.13 13.10
CA ILE A 72 -15.84 9.87 13.17
C ILE A 72 -15.99 10.52 14.54
N GLU A 73 -16.17 11.82 14.57
CA GLU A 73 -16.57 12.60 15.72
C GLU A 73 -17.85 13.35 15.37
N ALA A 74 -18.90 13.17 16.18
CA ALA A 74 -20.25 13.62 15.86
C ALA A 74 -20.73 13.09 14.49
N ALA A 75 -20.90 13.92 13.48
CA ALA A 75 -21.34 13.57 12.12
C ALA A 75 -20.27 13.88 11.05
N SER A 76 -19.03 14.11 11.44
CA SER A 76 -17.92 14.50 10.56
C SER A 76 -16.72 13.60 10.77
N LEU A 77 -15.77 13.64 9.84
CA LEU A 77 -14.49 12.95 9.98
C LEU A 77 -13.42 13.91 10.50
N ILE A 78 -12.63 13.44 11.44
CA ILE A 78 -11.44 14.13 11.91
C ILE A 78 -10.19 13.31 11.55
N ARG A 79 -9.10 14.00 11.24
CA ARG A 79 -7.79 13.38 11.05
C ARG A 79 -7.12 13.18 12.39
N VAL A 80 -6.64 11.99 12.64
CA VAL A 80 -5.85 11.64 13.82
C VAL A 80 -4.55 10.99 13.35
N GLN A 81 -3.42 11.51 13.82
CA GLN A 81 -2.12 10.91 13.55
C GLN A 81 -1.82 9.84 14.59
N ILE A 82 -1.56 8.62 14.16
CA ILE A 82 -1.29 7.46 15.02
C ILE A 82 0.08 6.88 14.68
N GLU A 83 0.82 6.46 15.68
CA GLU A 83 2.07 5.73 15.54
C GLU A 83 1.77 4.25 15.28
N ILE A 84 2.28 3.73 14.17
CA ILE A 84 2.10 2.33 13.73
C ILE A 84 3.47 1.67 13.62
N PRO A 85 3.62 0.39 14.00
CA PRO A 85 4.89 -0.31 13.87
C PRO A 85 5.45 -0.27 12.45
N SER A 86 6.73 0.06 12.32
CA SER A 86 7.45 0.11 11.03
C SER A 86 8.06 -1.28 10.71
N PRO A 87 8.11 -1.67 9.40
CA PRO A 87 7.61 -0.92 8.25
C PRO A 87 6.09 -0.95 8.15
N THR A 88 5.50 0.22 7.97
CA THR A 88 4.04 0.36 7.84
C THR A 88 3.58 -0.14 6.46
N ASN A 89 2.56 -0.98 6.45
CA ASN A 89 1.86 -1.38 5.23
C ASN A 89 0.36 -1.05 5.34
N LEU A 90 -0.32 -1.01 4.20
CA LEU A 90 -1.74 -0.61 4.16
C LEU A 90 -2.65 -1.55 4.95
N GLN A 91 -2.32 -2.84 5.02
CA GLN A 91 -3.08 -3.80 5.82
C GLN A 91 -2.96 -3.47 7.32
N GLY A 92 -1.78 -3.07 7.79
CA GLY A 92 -1.55 -2.61 9.16
C GLY A 92 -2.26 -1.30 9.48
N VAL A 93 -2.22 -0.33 8.57
CA VAL A 93 -3.00 0.93 8.68
C VAL A 93 -4.49 0.62 8.80
N PHE A 94 -5.00 -0.26 7.95
CA PHE A 94 -6.40 -0.64 7.93
C PHE A 94 -6.81 -1.40 9.20
N ALA A 95 -5.97 -2.31 9.68
CA ALA A 95 -6.19 -3.01 10.94
C ALA A 95 -6.26 -2.03 12.13
N THR A 96 -5.39 -1.01 12.15
CA THR A 96 -5.41 0.04 13.17
C THR A 96 -6.71 0.87 13.08
N LEU A 97 -7.17 1.19 11.86
CA LEU A 97 -8.44 1.90 11.66
C LEU A 97 -9.64 1.12 12.21
N ILE A 98 -9.68 -0.19 12.00
CA ILE A 98 -10.74 -1.08 12.53
C ILE A 98 -10.65 -1.18 14.05
N SER A 99 -9.45 -1.29 14.61
CA SER A 99 -9.24 -1.36 16.06
C SER A 99 -9.69 -0.10 16.79
N GLY A 100 -9.78 1.02 16.06
CA GLY A 100 -10.16 2.31 16.64
C GLY A 100 -9.01 3.04 17.30
N LEU A 101 -9.33 4.09 18.05
CA LEU A 101 -8.34 4.91 18.75
C LEU A 101 -7.72 4.14 19.93
N PRO A 102 -6.44 4.39 20.24
CA PRO A 102 -5.78 3.84 21.41
C PRO A 102 -6.47 4.31 22.70
N ASN A 103 -6.30 3.56 23.78
CA ASN A 103 -6.82 3.94 25.10
C ASN A 103 -5.64 4.40 26.00
N PRO A 104 -5.62 5.64 26.54
CA PRO A 104 -6.67 6.66 26.45
C PRO A 104 -6.74 7.30 25.05
N ALA A 105 -7.96 7.52 24.59
CA ALA A 105 -8.19 8.14 23.28
C ALA A 105 -7.87 9.65 23.33
N PRO A 106 -7.22 10.20 22.29
CA PRO A 106 -6.93 11.64 22.20
C PRO A 106 -8.19 12.49 21.95
N SER A 107 -9.29 11.86 21.53
CA SER A 107 -10.57 12.51 21.25
C SER A 107 -11.74 11.56 21.50
N LYS A 108 -12.99 12.07 21.37
CA LYS A 108 -14.22 11.26 21.42
C LYS A 108 -14.56 10.58 20.09
N ALA A 109 -13.65 10.64 19.15
CA ALA A 109 -13.83 10.03 17.86
C ALA A 109 -13.86 8.50 17.93
N ARG A 110 -14.54 7.88 16.99
CA ARG A 110 -14.72 6.43 16.93
C ARG A 110 -14.62 5.92 15.50
N THR A 111 -14.36 4.62 15.35
CA THR A 111 -14.55 3.95 14.06
C THR A 111 -16.02 3.54 13.89
N LEU A 112 -16.50 3.55 12.62
CA LEU A 112 -17.77 2.94 12.23
C LEU A 112 -17.58 1.52 11.71
N LEU A 113 -16.32 1.10 11.52
CA LEU A 113 -16.03 -0.22 11.00
C LEU A 113 -16.22 -1.25 12.12
N PRO A 114 -17.00 -2.31 11.87
CA PRO A 114 -17.15 -3.38 12.84
C PRO A 114 -15.80 -4.08 13.12
N THR A 115 -15.53 -4.50 14.34
CA THR A 115 -14.30 -5.23 14.68
C THR A 115 -14.16 -6.56 13.92
N ALA A 116 -15.30 -7.15 13.51
CA ALA A 116 -15.32 -8.34 12.65
C ALA A 116 -15.10 -8.05 11.16
N PHE A 117 -14.94 -6.77 10.79
CA PHE A 117 -14.69 -6.40 9.40
C PHE A 117 -13.30 -6.86 8.97
N ALA A 118 -13.28 -7.87 8.11
CA ALA A 118 -12.05 -8.40 7.53
C ALA A 118 -12.04 -8.11 6.03
N ALA A 119 -11.04 -7.37 5.58
CA ALA A 119 -10.78 -7.14 4.17
C ALA A 119 -9.30 -7.33 3.88
N ASN A 120 -9.02 -7.79 2.67
CA ASN A 120 -7.68 -7.80 2.09
C ASN A 120 -7.50 -6.52 1.29
N ILE A 121 -6.33 -5.90 1.39
CA ILE A 121 -6.01 -4.68 0.64
C ILE A 121 -4.89 -4.98 -0.33
N ASP A 122 -5.23 -5.00 -1.61
CA ASP A 122 -4.29 -5.17 -2.71
C ASP A 122 -4.06 -3.83 -3.40
N VAL A 123 -2.81 -3.55 -3.80
CA VAL A 123 -2.45 -2.27 -4.44
C VAL A 123 -1.86 -2.52 -5.81
N GLU A 124 -2.44 -1.85 -6.79
CA GLU A 124 -1.93 -1.86 -8.15
C GLU A 124 -2.00 -0.44 -8.74
N GLY A 125 -0.87 0.08 -9.23
CA GLY A 125 -0.82 1.39 -9.88
C GLY A 125 -1.32 2.57 -9.04
N GLY A 126 -1.18 2.52 -7.71
CA GLY A 126 -1.68 3.57 -6.81
C GLY A 126 -3.18 3.48 -6.49
N VAL A 127 -3.83 2.40 -6.89
CA VAL A 127 -5.22 2.07 -6.56
C VAL A 127 -5.23 0.98 -5.49
N ALA A 128 -5.83 1.25 -4.33
CA ALA A 128 -6.03 0.26 -3.29
C ALA A 128 -7.40 -0.43 -3.49
N ASN A 129 -7.42 -1.74 -3.67
CA ASN A 129 -8.63 -2.54 -3.70
C ASN A 129 -8.93 -3.09 -2.30
N VAL A 130 -10.04 -2.69 -1.72
CA VAL A 130 -10.53 -3.19 -0.43
C VAL A 130 -11.51 -4.34 -0.70
N ASN A 131 -11.00 -5.57 -0.60
CA ASN A 131 -11.76 -6.79 -0.88
C ASN A 131 -12.20 -7.48 0.42
N SER A 132 -13.48 -7.41 0.76
CA SER A 132 -14.04 -8.11 1.90
C SER A 132 -14.67 -9.45 1.51
N LYS A 133 -14.67 -10.41 2.42
CA LYS A 133 -15.36 -11.70 2.21
C LYS A 133 -16.86 -11.61 2.34
N LEU A 134 -17.35 -10.65 3.15
CA LEU A 134 -18.75 -10.41 3.43
C LEU A 134 -19.10 -8.96 3.10
N GLY A 135 -20.39 -8.69 2.82
CA GLY A 135 -20.91 -7.35 2.63
C GLY A 135 -20.82 -6.55 3.93
N TYR A 136 -19.73 -5.84 4.13
CA TYR A 136 -19.47 -5.08 5.36
C TYR A 136 -20.45 -3.91 5.56
N LEU A 137 -21.00 -3.37 4.48
CA LEU A 137 -21.98 -2.31 4.56
C LEU A 137 -23.29 -2.79 5.20
N ASP A 138 -23.60 -4.07 5.10
CA ASP A 138 -24.86 -4.64 5.63
C ASP A 138 -24.94 -4.57 7.16
N SER A 139 -23.80 -4.54 7.83
CA SER A 139 -23.72 -4.40 9.29
C SER A 139 -23.70 -2.96 9.78
N ILE A 140 -23.59 -1.98 8.88
CA ILE A 140 -23.53 -0.55 9.19
C ILE A 140 -24.90 0.06 8.86
N LYS A 141 -25.41 0.91 9.76
CA LYS A 141 -26.67 1.60 9.56
C LYS A 141 -26.63 2.40 8.24
N PRO A 142 -27.69 2.39 7.41
CA PRO A 142 -27.69 3.03 6.10
C PRO A 142 -27.26 4.51 6.11
N ASN A 143 -27.62 5.25 7.14
CA ASN A 143 -27.25 6.66 7.29
C ASN A 143 -25.75 6.86 7.67
N GLU A 144 -25.09 5.82 8.17
CA GLU A 144 -23.66 5.83 8.55
C GLU A 144 -22.75 5.22 7.47
N GLN A 145 -23.30 4.47 6.51
CA GLN A 145 -22.50 3.79 5.48
C GLN A 145 -21.61 4.76 4.70
N ARG A 146 -22.12 5.94 4.35
CA ARG A 146 -21.35 6.97 3.66
C ARG A 146 -20.13 7.43 4.47
N LEU A 147 -20.29 7.62 5.78
CA LEU A 147 -19.19 7.99 6.68
C LEU A 147 -18.19 6.85 6.86
N ALA A 148 -18.66 5.61 6.90
CA ALA A 148 -17.79 4.44 7.00
C ALA A 148 -16.92 4.27 5.75
N ILE A 149 -17.49 4.44 4.55
CA ILE A 149 -16.72 4.44 3.30
C ILE A 149 -15.74 5.60 3.27
N ALA A 150 -16.18 6.80 3.64
CA ALA A 150 -15.32 7.98 3.72
C ALA A 150 -14.13 7.76 4.67
N GLN A 151 -14.37 7.12 5.81
CA GLN A 151 -13.33 6.75 6.79
C GLN A 151 -12.24 5.88 6.14
N ILE A 152 -12.63 4.86 5.37
CA ILE A 152 -11.69 3.98 4.66
C ILE A 152 -10.95 4.78 3.58
N VAL A 153 -11.68 5.46 2.70
CA VAL A 153 -11.07 6.14 1.54
C VAL A 153 -10.11 7.23 1.97
N LEU A 154 -10.50 8.11 2.89
CA LEU A 154 -9.64 9.20 3.36
C LEU A 154 -8.40 8.65 4.06
N THR A 155 -8.51 7.58 4.84
CA THR A 155 -7.37 6.94 5.50
C THR A 155 -6.41 6.34 4.49
N LEU A 156 -6.89 5.53 3.54
CA LEU A 156 -6.02 4.86 2.57
C LEU A 156 -5.38 5.84 1.58
N THR A 157 -6.14 6.83 1.08
CA THR A 157 -5.61 7.85 0.16
C THR A 157 -4.70 8.88 0.83
N SER A 158 -4.63 8.91 2.16
CA SER A 158 -3.63 9.70 2.90
C SER A 158 -2.30 8.96 3.06
N GLN A 159 -2.22 7.70 2.65
CA GLN A 159 -0.96 6.97 2.69
C GLN A 159 -0.13 7.22 1.42
N PRO A 160 1.20 7.21 1.52
CA PRO A 160 2.08 7.42 0.37
C PRO A 160 1.78 6.45 -0.79
N GLY A 161 1.71 6.98 -2.00
CA GLY A 161 1.54 6.20 -3.22
C GLY A 161 0.10 5.76 -3.52
N ILE A 162 -0.89 6.09 -2.69
CA ILE A 162 -2.29 5.75 -2.90
C ILE A 162 -3.11 6.97 -3.28
N GLY A 163 -3.64 6.98 -4.50
CA GLY A 163 -4.51 8.07 -4.99
C GLY A 163 -5.99 7.70 -5.07
N GLN A 164 -6.28 6.41 -5.13
CA GLN A 164 -7.62 5.90 -5.41
C GLN A 164 -7.92 4.63 -4.62
N VAL A 165 -9.22 4.37 -4.40
CA VAL A 165 -9.70 3.16 -3.72
C VAL A 165 -10.84 2.55 -4.52
N THR A 166 -10.82 1.23 -4.68
CA THR A 166 -11.92 0.44 -5.19
C THR A 166 -12.41 -0.54 -4.15
N PHE A 167 -13.64 -1.02 -4.31
CA PHE A 167 -14.25 -1.93 -3.35
C PHE A 167 -14.77 -3.19 -4.02
N SER A 168 -14.57 -4.32 -3.37
CA SER A 168 -15.08 -5.62 -3.82
C SER A 168 -15.55 -6.47 -2.63
N VAL A 169 -16.45 -7.42 -2.93
CA VAL A 169 -16.92 -8.42 -1.97
C VAL A 169 -16.73 -9.80 -2.61
N GLY A 170 -15.91 -10.64 -2.00
CA GLY A 170 -15.57 -11.95 -2.58
C GLY A 170 -14.97 -11.85 -3.98
N GLY A 171 -14.18 -10.79 -4.23
CA GLY A 171 -13.56 -10.51 -5.53
C GLY A 171 -14.50 -9.87 -6.57
N LYS A 172 -15.80 -9.68 -6.28
CA LYS A 172 -16.73 -9.01 -7.17
C LYS A 172 -16.77 -7.51 -6.87
N PRO A 173 -16.49 -6.62 -7.84
CA PRO A 173 -16.57 -5.19 -7.65
C PRO A 173 -17.97 -4.75 -7.20
N ILE A 174 -18.01 -3.82 -6.25
CA ILE A 174 -19.25 -3.21 -5.76
C ILE A 174 -19.21 -1.70 -5.91
N GLY A 175 -20.40 -1.07 -5.99
CA GLY A 175 -20.55 0.37 -5.89
C GLY A 175 -20.61 0.83 -4.45
N VAL A 176 -20.16 2.06 -4.19
CA VAL A 176 -20.13 2.65 -2.85
C VAL A 176 -20.68 4.08 -2.83
N PRO A 177 -21.31 4.52 -1.74
CA PRO A 177 -21.81 5.89 -1.63
C PRO A 177 -20.66 6.88 -1.54
N ARG A 178 -20.68 7.94 -2.39
CA ARG A 178 -19.76 9.07 -2.30
C ARG A 178 -20.21 10.10 -1.25
N GLY A 179 -19.31 11.01 -0.93
CA GLY A 179 -19.55 12.07 0.05
C GLY A 179 -20.75 12.96 -0.28
N ARG A 180 -21.09 13.16 -1.55
CA ARG A 180 -22.25 13.92 -2.00
C ARG A 180 -23.57 13.15 -1.93
N GLY A 181 -23.52 11.82 -1.72
CA GLY A 181 -24.69 10.96 -1.61
C GLY A 181 -25.03 10.17 -2.87
N ASP A 182 -24.37 10.43 -3.99
CA ASP A 182 -24.43 9.59 -5.18
C ASP A 182 -23.67 8.28 -4.97
N ILE A 183 -23.92 7.30 -5.82
CA ILE A 183 -23.23 5.99 -5.75
C ILE A 183 -22.20 5.90 -6.88
N ALA A 184 -20.95 5.66 -6.54
CA ALA A 184 -19.94 5.22 -7.50
C ALA A 184 -20.35 3.84 -8.03
N GLY A 185 -20.32 3.65 -9.35
CA GLY A 185 -20.58 2.35 -9.97
C GLY A 185 -19.60 1.27 -9.52
N ALA A 186 -19.98 0.01 -9.69
CA ALA A 186 -19.11 -1.12 -9.36
C ALA A 186 -17.78 -1.04 -10.10
N GLY A 187 -16.67 -1.14 -9.39
CA GLY A 187 -15.32 -1.05 -9.93
C GLY A 187 -14.84 0.37 -10.27
N ILE A 188 -15.70 1.40 -10.14
CA ILE A 188 -15.28 2.78 -10.34
C ILE A 188 -14.49 3.26 -9.12
N PRO A 189 -13.23 3.69 -9.30
CA PRO A 189 -12.42 4.19 -8.21
C PRO A 189 -13.00 5.46 -7.58
N VAL A 190 -12.80 5.60 -6.29
CA VAL A 190 -13.11 6.81 -5.52
C VAL A 190 -11.83 7.41 -4.94
N THR A 191 -11.84 8.71 -4.72
CA THR A 191 -10.68 9.49 -4.35
C THR A 191 -10.89 10.25 -3.04
N PHE A 192 -9.82 10.85 -2.51
CA PHE A 192 -9.91 11.78 -1.37
C PHE A 192 -10.93 12.90 -1.61
N ASP A 193 -10.93 13.45 -2.82
CA ASP A 193 -11.80 14.59 -3.19
C ASP A 193 -13.28 14.25 -3.16
N ASP A 194 -13.64 12.98 -3.37
CA ASP A 194 -15.03 12.52 -3.28
C ASP A 194 -15.60 12.65 -1.86
N TYR A 195 -14.73 12.69 -0.82
CA TYR A 195 -15.15 12.65 0.58
C TYR A 195 -14.64 13.82 1.44
N LYS A 196 -13.74 14.67 0.94
CA LYS A 196 -13.15 15.78 1.72
C LYS A 196 -14.16 16.71 2.37
N MET A 197 -15.35 16.83 1.79
CA MET A 197 -16.44 17.64 2.34
C MET A 197 -17.01 17.13 3.67
N LEU A 198 -16.73 15.87 4.00
CA LEU A 198 -17.17 15.23 5.24
C LEU A 198 -16.15 15.43 6.39
N ILE A 199 -15.00 16.03 6.10
CA ILE A 199 -13.97 16.34 7.11
C ILE A 199 -14.44 17.57 7.90
N ALA A 200 -14.31 17.49 9.22
CA ALA A 200 -14.56 18.62 10.10
C ALA A 200 -13.64 19.81 9.74
N LYS A 201 -14.21 21.02 9.78
CA LYS A 201 -13.48 22.26 9.52
C LYS A 201 -12.77 22.73 10.77
#